data_60306b416e8cf8ac197624b47224f883
#
_entry.id   60306b416e8cf8ac197624b47224f883
#
_cell.length_a   1.000
_cell.length_b   1.000
_cell.length_c   1.000
_cell.angle_alpha   90.00
_cell.angle_beta   90.00
_cell.angle_gamma   90.00
#
_symmetry.space_group_name_H-M   'P 1'
#
loop_
_entity.id
_entity.type
_entity.pdbx_description
1 polymer ?
#
loop_
_entity_poly.entity_id
_entity_poly.type
_entity_poly.pdbx_seq_one_letter_code
_entity_poly.pdbx_strand_id
1 'polypeptide(L)'
;MKSIKRRTFLSRSVAATAALGLGTLSSTSQTFAGQSGAESHRPNPIALSTYSFWRFKEGLKLPIETCIEEAARMGFNGVEILHRQMEGESNDYLQNIKRCAVINGIDLCGISIHQRFLSPDKDYRQENIDHTTKCIDLAYKLGVPLMRLNTGTWGTSKSFDDLMAKRGIEEPLPGHTEEEGFKWVIDSIEKCLPVAEKSGVILGLENHWGLARTPEGLLRIVKAVDSPWLRVLLDTGNFLEDPYDKLEKCASETVFMHAKTYYGGGLWYSLDLDYPRIAGIMRKHNFQGYVSLEFEGNEDYKTALPKSLALLRKAFN
;
A
#
# COMPACT_ATOMS: atom_id res chain seq x y z
N MET A 1 -1.34 51.21 -12.91
CA MET A 1 0.08 50.97 -13.14
C MET A 1 0.88 51.46 -11.95
N LYS A 2 1.39 50.60 -11.08
CA LYS A 2 2.51 50.89 -10.18
C LYS A 2 3.28 49.56 -9.99
N SER A 3 4.53 49.60 -10.46
CA SER A 3 5.54 48.53 -10.41
C SER A 3 5.97 48.27 -8.97
N ILE A 4 5.97 46.98 -8.54
CA ILE A 4 6.57 46.57 -7.28
C ILE A 4 7.96 45.98 -7.57
N LYS A 5 8.97 46.66 -7.08
CA LYS A 5 10.41 46.32 -7.22
C LYS A 5 10.78 45.11 -6.34
N ARG A 6 11.50 44.14 -6.92
CA ARG A 6 12.15 43.03 -6.25
C ARG A 6 13.16 43.56 -5.19
N ARG A 7 13.03 43.06 -3.96
CA ARG A 7 14.05 43.31 -2.90
C ARG A 7 15.11 42.20 -2.96
N THR A 8 16.32 42.61 -3.25
CA THR A 8 17.54 41.81 -3.18
C THR A 8 17.95 41.65 -1.72
N PHE A 9 18.15 40.42 -1.27
CA PHE A 9 18.73 40.12 0.03
C PHE A 9 20.24 40.10 -0.08
N LEU A 10 20.93 41.09 0.54
CA LEU A 10 22.39 41.16 0.64
C LEU A 10 22.86 40.35 1.85
N SER A 11 23.71 39.36 1.61
CA SER A 11 24.51 38.65 2.61
C SER A 11 25.55 39.55 3.20
N ARG A 12 25.60 39.72 4.51
CA ARG A 12 26.72 40.36 5.23
C ARG A 12 27.68 39.27 5.74
N SER A 13 28.84 39.19 5.14
CA SER A 13 29.97 38.44 5.68
C SER A 13 30.68 39.30 6.74
N VAL A 14 30.84 38.76 7.95
CA VAL A 14 31.68 39.35 9.00
C VAL A 14 33.02 38.66 8.97
N ALA A 15 34.06 39.37 8.64
CA ALA A 15 35.44 38.93 8.79
C ALA A 15 35.89 39.19 10.23
N ALA A 16 36.31 38.16 10.95
CA ALA A 16 36.97 38.29 12.24
C ALA A 16 38.48 37.98 12.08
N THR A 17 39.30 38.94 12.46
CA THR A 17 40.74 38.90 12.41
C THR A 17 41.30 37.97 13.50
N ALA A 18 42.20 37.08 13.13
CA ALA A 18 42.88 36.17 14.04
C ALA A 18 44.09 36.88 14.70
N ALA A 19 44.21 36.80 16.02
CA ALA A 19 45.41 37.06 16.78
C ALA A 19 46.13 35.74 17.12
N LEU A 20 47.41 35.68 16.78
CA LEU A 20 48.30 34.53 17.02
C LEU A 20 48.59 34.37 18.51
N GLY A 21 48.28 33.20 19.06
CA GLY A 21 48.79 32.70 20.33
C GLY A 21 49.32 31.27 20.13
N LEU A 22 50.67 31.14 20.20
CA LEU A 22 51.34 29.83 20.21
C LEU A 22 51.08 29.12 21.53
N GLY A 23 50.24 28.11 21.49
CA GLY A 23 50.06 27.16 22.58
C GLY A 23 50.21 25.74 22.01
N THR A 24 51.18 24.98 22.54
CA THR A 24 51.43 23.57 22.23
C THR A 24 50.24 22.74 22.62
N LEU A 25 49.45 22.27 21.64
CA LEU A 25 48.39 21.33 21.84
C LEU A 25 48.92 19.91 21.65
N SER A 26 49.05 19.17 22.76
CA SER A 26 49.20 17.73 22.77
C SER A 26 47.94 17.11 22.13
N SER A 27 48.10 16.48 20.99
CA SER A 27 47.06 15.75 20.32
C SER A 27 46.77 14.45 21.07
N THR A 28 45.82 14.44 21.98
CA THR A 28 45.15 13.21 22.43
C THR A 28 44.17 12.81 21.33
N SER A 29 44.58 11.86 20.51
CA SER A 29 43.67 11.15 19.62
C SER A 29 42.63 10.39 20.47
N GLN A 30 41.48 11.01 20.72
CA GLN A 30 40.33 10.23 21.15
C GLN A 30 39.87 9.40 19.95
N THR A 31 40.28 8.14 19.92
CA THR A 31 39.60 7.11 19.14
C THR A 31 38.18 7.05 19.63
N PHE A 32 37.25 7.63 18.87
CA PHE A 32 35.85 7.27 19.00
C PHE A 32 35.77 5.80 18.65
N ALA A 33 35.75 4.93 19.68
CA ALA A 33 35.34 3.56 19.54
C ALA A 33 33.94 3.60 18.92
N GLY A 34 33.84 3.16 17.67
CA GLY A 34 32.57 3.03 17.01
C GLY A 34 31.67 2.15 17.89
N GLN A 35 30.70 2.78 18.52
CA GLN A 35 29.53 2.03 18.94
C GLN A 35 28.97 1.46 17.65
N SER A 36 29.06 0.14 17.52
CA SER A 36 28.21 -0.63 16.60
C SER A 36 26.76 -0.39 17.08
N GLY A 37 26.18 0.73 16.66
CA GLY A 37 24.80 1.02 16.89
C GLY A 37 24.03 -0.08 16.17
N ALA A 38 23.32 -0.94 16.90
CA ALA A 38 22.23 -1.67 16.34
C ALA A 38 21.40 -0.62 15.58
N GLU A 39 21.27 -0.76 14.25
CA GLU A 39 20.44 0.12 13.45
C GLU A 39 19.07 0.15 14.11
N SER A 40 18.69 1.28 14.69
CA SER A 40 17.40 1.43 15.34
C SER A 40 16.36 1.38 14.23
N HIS A 41 15.79 0.20 14.04
CA HIS A 41 14.72 0.01 13.09
C HIS A 41 13.58 0.97 13.46
N ARG A 42 13.19 1.84 12.54
CA ARG A 42 12.03 2.71 12.72
C ARG A 42 10.76 1.85 12.71
N PRO A 43 9.86 1.98 13.71
CA PRO A 43 8.59 1.30 13.70
C PRO A 43 7.80 1.55 12.41
N ASN A 44 7.20 0.49 11.85
CA ASN A 44 6.33 0.67 10.69
C ASN A 44 4.99 1.30 11.13
N PRO A 45 4.47 2.31 10.43
CA PRO A 45 3.16 2.84 10.72
C PRO A 45 2.07 1.81 10.38
N ILE A 46 1.12 1.62 11.32
CA ILE A 46 0.01 0.68 11.13
C ILE A 46 -1.23 1.44 10.68
N ALA A 47 -1.73 1.11 9.50
CA ALA A 47 -2.95 1.65 8.93
C ALA A 47 -4.12 0.65 9.02
N LEU A 48 -5.31 1.15 8.69
CA LEU A 48 -6.54 0.35 8.60
C LEU A 48 -7.18 0.55 7.23
N SER A 49 -7.37 -0.53 6.48
CA SER A 49 -8.19 -0.50 5.27
C SER A 49 -9.67 -0.40 5.65
N THR A 50 -10.42 0.53 5.04
CA THR A 50 -11.85 0.71 5.28
C THR A 50 -12.66 -0.54 4.93
N TYR A 51 -12.10 -1.40 4.07
CA TYR A 51 -12.61 -2.75 3.81
C TYR A 51 -12.90 -3.54 5.10
N SER A 52 -12.06 -3.40 6.12
CA SER A 52 -12.14 -4.10 7.40
C SER A 52 -13.45 -3.88 8.15
N PHE A 53 -14.11 -2.75 7.93
CA PHE A 53 -15.44 -2.49 8.49
C PHE A 53 -16.54 -3.18 7.69
N TRP A 54 -16.44 -3.15 6.37
CA TRP A 54 -17.49 -3.61 5.47
C TRP A 54 -17.39 -5.11 5.15
N ARG A 55 -16.21 -5.56 4.66
CA ARG A 55 -16.00 -6.96 4.20
C ARG A 55 -17.04 -7.42 3.18
N PHE A 56 -17.64 -6.48 2.43
CA PHE A 56 -18.76 -6.69 1.50
C PHE A 56 -20.01 -7.35 2.12
N LYS A 57 -20.14 -7.33 3.45
CA LYS A 57 -21.34 -7.84 4.15
C LYS A 57 -22.46 -6.82 4.09
N GLU A 58 -23.68 -7.28 3.81
CA GLU A 58 -24.87 -6.43 3.82
C GLU A 58 -25.06 -5.76 5.19
N GLY A 59 -25.45 -4.50 5.19
CA GLY A 59 -25.69 -3.71 6.39
C GLY A 59 -24.44 -3.28 7.19
N LEU A 60 -23.23 -3.66 6.78
CA LEU A 60 -22.00 -3.28 7.48
C LEU A 60 -21.21 -2.15 6.80
N LYS A 61 -21.64 -1.67 5.65
CA LYS A 61 -20.96 -0.56 4.95
C LYS A 61 -21.09 0.74 5.77
N LEU A 62 -19.95 1.29 6.21
CA LEU A 62 -19.89 2.59 6.89
C LEU A 62 -19.43 3.68 5.91
N PRO A 63 -19.87 4.97 6.13
CA PRO A 63 -19.26 6.11 5.46
C PRO A 63 -17.75 6.17 5.72
N ILE A 64 -16.99 6.70 4.75
CA ILE A 64 -15.52 6.79 4.86
C ILE A 64 -15.11 7.66 6.06
N GLU A 65 -15.82 8.75 6.31
CA GLU A 65 -15.59 9.64 7.45
C GLU A 65 -15.72 8.88 8.78
N THR A 66 -16.75 8.06 8.93
CA THR A 66 -16.91 7.20 10.12
C THR A 66 -15.78 6.19 10.27
N CYS A 67 -15.31 5.61 9.16
CA CYS A 67 -14.14 4.71 9.19
C CYS A 67 -12.88 5.44 9.66
N ILE A 68 -12.66 6.69 9.22
CA ILE A 68 -11.54 7.54 9.64
C ILE A 68 -11.61 7.84 11.15
N GLU A 69 -12.77 8.27 11.64
CA GLU A 69 -12.98 8.58 13.06
C GLU A 69 -12.75 7.36 13.96
N GLU A 70 -13.29 6.20 13.56
CA GLU A 70 -13.10 4.95 14.31
C GLU A 70 -11.64 4.48 14.29
N ALA A 71 -10.97 4.56 13.13
CA ALA A 71 -9.55 4.21 13.03
C ALA A 71 -8.67 5.11 13.91
N ALA A 72 -8.91 6.42 13.90
CA ALA A 72 -8.22 7.38 14.75
C ALA A 72 -8.48 7.11 16.23
N ARG A 73 -9.73 6.86 16.62
CA ARG A 73 -10.12 6.53 18.00
C ARG A 73 -9.43 5.24 18.51
N MET A 74 -9.26 4.25 17.64
CA MET A 74 -8.53 3.00 17.95
C MET A 74 -7.01 3.19 17.99
N GLY A 75 -6.50 4.30 17.43
CA GLY A 75 -5.10 4.68 17.45
C GLY A 75 -4.31 4.25 16.21
N PHE A 76 -4.93 3.88 15.11
CA PHE A 76 -4.21 3.63 13.86
C PHE A 76 -3.46 4.88 13.37
N ASN A 77 -2.37 4.70 12.62
CA ASN A 77 -1.57 5.80 12.08
C ASN A 77 -2.12 6.31 10.74
N GLY A 78 -2.82 5.48 9.98
CA GLY A 78 -3.35 5.83 8.68
C GLY A 78 -4.62 5.06 8.33
N VAL A 79 -5.29 5.53 7.29
CA VAL A 79 -6.45 4.87 6.67
C VAL A 79 -6.17 4.66 5.19
N GLU A 80 -6.42 3.45 4.72
CA GLU A 80 -6.49 3.11 3.32
C GLU A 80 -7.98 3.06 2.90
N ILE A 81 -8.34 3.83 1.87
CA ILE A 81 -9.72 3.96 1.42
C ILE A 81 -10.03 2.87 0.38
N LEU A 82 -11.07 2.07 0.61
CA LEU A 82 -11.61 1.22 -0.43
C LEU A 82 -12.51 2.07 -1.36
N HIS A 83 -12.12 2.29 -2.60
CA HIS A 83 -12.85 3.13 -3.57
C HIS A 83 -14.34 2.75 -3.71
N ARG A 84 -14.65 1.44 -3.78
CA ARG A 84 -16.05 0.96 -3.87
C ARG A 84 -16.91 1.29 -2.64
N GLN A 85 -16.30 1.70 -1.55
CA GLN A 85 -17.00 2.11 -0.33
C GLN A 85 -17.35 3.60 -0.34
N MET A 86 -16.64 4.40 -1.13
CA MET A 86 -16.91 5.84 -1.25
C MET A 86 -18.34 6.09 -1.73
N GLU A 87 -18.96 7.16 -1.21
CA GLU A 87 -20.33 7.55 -1.54
C GLU A 87 -20.39 8.59 -2.68
N GLY A 88 -19.23 9.13 -3.05
CA GLY A 88 -19.10 10.10 -4.12
C GLY A 88 -17.65 10.34 -4.53
N GLU A 89 -17.48 11.13 -5.60
CA GLU A 89 -16.17 11.48 -6.16
C GLU A 89 -16.07 12.99 -6.46
N SER A 90 -17.06 13.77 -6.02
CA SER A 90 -17.01 15.22 -6.19
C SER A 90 -15.87 15.83 -5.40
N ASN A 91 -15.36 16.98 -5.87
CA ASN A 91 -14.30 17.68 -5.15
C ASN A 91 -14.69 17.97 -3.68
N ASP A 92 -15.93 18.40 -3.44
CA ASP A 92 -16.40 18.72 -2.09
C ASP A 92 -16.37 17.49 -1.18
N TYR A 93 -16.80 16.33 -1.68
CA TYR A 93 -16.73 15.07 -0.94
C TYR A 93 -15.27 14.70 -0.61
N LEU A 94 -14.35 14.77 -1.59
CA LEU A 94 -12.94 14.46 -1.37
C LEU A 94 -12.28 15.42 -0.37
N GLN A 95 -12.59 16.72 -0.44
CA GLN A 95 -12.06 17.68 0.51
C GLN A 95 -12.62 17.47 1.93
N ASN A 96 -13.87 17.02 2.06
CA ASN A 96 -14.44 16.63 3.37
C ASN A 96 -13.73 15.42 3.98
N ILE A 97 -13.41 14.40 3.19
CA ILE A 97 -12.61 13.24 3.63
C ILE A 97 -11.23 13.71 4.13
N LYS A 98 -10.54 14.55 3.35
CA LYS A 98 -9.22 15.10 3.77
C LYS A 98 -9.32 15.90 5.07
N ARG A 99 -10.33 16.77 5.17
CA ARG A 99 -10.58 17.56 6.38
C ARG A 99 -10.85 16.64 7.57
N CYS A 100 -11.65 15.60 7.41
CA CYS A 100 -11.94 14.61 8.45
C CYS A 100 -10.63 13.94 8.93
N ALA A 101 -9.78 13.48 8.03
CA ALA A 101 -8.50 12.86 8.38
C ALA A 101 -7.58 13.82 9.15
N VAL A 102 -7.43 15.08 8.69
CA VAL A 102 -6.60 16.09 9.36
C VAL A 102 -7.10 16.41 10.76
N ILE A 103 -8.41 16.59 10.94
CA ILE A 103 -9.00 16.91 12.26
C ILE A 103 -8.80 15.75 13.25
N ASN A 104 -8.84 14.51 12.77
CA ASN A 104 -8.64 13.33 13.60
C ASN A 104 -7.16 12.93 13.75
N GLY A 105 -6.23 13.68 13.13
CA GLY A 105 -4.78 13.44 13.25
C GLY A 105 -4.34 12.08 12.66
N ILE A 106 -4.97 11.64 11.56
CA ILE A 106 -4.69 10.37 10.90
C ILE A 106 -4.37 10.58 9.42
N ASP A 107 -3.43 9.80 8.88
CA ASP A 107 -3.03 9.92 7.48
C ASP A 107 -3.99 9.20 6.54
N LEU A 108 -4.20 9.74 5.33
CA LEU A 108 -4.74 8.97 4.20
C LEU A 108 -3.56 8.34 3.46
N CYS A 109 -3.30 7.06 3.67
CA CYS A 109 -2.06 6.41 3.24
C CYS A 109 -2.19 5.59 1.95
N GLY A 110 -3.39 5.21 1.55
CA GLY A 110 -3.65 4.38 0.38
C GLY A 110 -5.09 4.50 -0.12
N ILE A 111 -5.30 4.10 -1.37
CA ILE A 111 -6.62 3.85 -1.95
C ILE A 111 -6.62 2.51 -2.68
N SER A 112 -7.59 1.65 -2.40
CA SER A 112 -7.74 0.34 -3.05
C SER A 112 -8.84 0.38 -4.09
N ILE A 113 -8.50 0.00 -5.33
CA ILE A 113 -9.46 -0.08 -6.43
C ILE A 113 -9.67 -1.52 -6.89
N HIS A 114 -10.74 -1.75 -7.64
CA HIS A 114 -11.01 -3.01 -8.31
C HIS A 114 -11.10 -2.76 -9.81
N GLN A 115 -10.12 -3.24 -10.54
CA GLN A 115 -10.06 -3.23 -11.98
C GLN A 115 -9.68 -4.63 -12.50
N ARG A 116 -9.86 -4.86 -13.80
CA ARG A 116 -9.57 -6.14 -14.44
C ARG A 116 -8.87 -5.90 -15.76
N PHE A 117 -7.55 -6.13 -15.80
CA PHE A 117 -6.75 -6.05 -17.03
C PHE A 117 -6.61 -7.40 -17.73
N LEU A 118 -6.85 -8.51 -17.00
CA LEU A 118 -6.78 -9.86 -17.51
C LEU A 118 -8.05 -10.21 -18.30
N SER A 119 -8.10 -9.79 -19.57
CA SER A 119 -9.23 -10.02 -20.48
C SER A 119 -8.74 -9.97 -21.93
N PRO A 120 -9.22 -10.85 -22.84
CA PRO A 120 -8.97 -10.75 -24.28
C PRO A 120 -9.69 -9.56 -24.92
N ASP A 121 -10.77 -9.08 -24.33
CA ASP A 121 -11.57 -7.96 -24.81
C ASP A 121 -10.81 -6.63 -24.64
N LYS A 122 -10.48 -6.00 -25.75
CA LYS A 122 -9.71 -4.75 -25.78
C LYS A 122 -10.52 -3.56 -25.24
N ASP A 123 -11.79 -3.50 -25.54
CA ASP A 123 -12.65 -2.40 -25.11
C ASP A 123 -12.88 -2.48 -23.61
N TYR A 124 -13.14 -3.67 -23.09
CA TYR A 124 -13.23 -3.91 -21.65
C TYR A 124 -11.92 -3.55 -20.91
N ARG A 125 -10.74 -3.88 -21.49
CA ARG A 125 -9.46 -3.45 -20.90
C ARG A 125 -9.32 -1.93 -20.91
N GLN A 126 -9.75 -1.26 -22.01
CA GLN A 126 -9.69 0.19 -22.08
C GLN A 126 -10.58 0.85 -21.04
N GLU A 127 -11.80 0.38 -20.83
CA GLU A 127 -12.68 0.84 -19.73
C GLU A 127 -12.00 0.71 -18.34
N ASN A 128 -11.27 -0.39 -18.11
CA ASN A 128 -10.54 -0.58 -16.86
C ASN A 128 -9.29 0.32 -16.76
N ILE A 129 -8.63 0.65 -17.85
CA ILE A 129 -7.55 1.65 -17.90
C ILE A 129 -8.10 3.04 -17.59
N ASP A 130 -9.23 3.43 -18.20
CA ASP A 130 -9.88 4.72 -17.97
C ASP A 130 -10.35 4.84 -16.51
N HIS A 131 -10.94 3.77 -15.96
CA HIS A 131 -11.28 3.69 -14.54
C HIS A 131 -10.04 3.86 -13.64
N THR A 132 -8.95 3.19 -13.97
CA THR A 132 -7.70 3.26 -13.20
C THR A 132 -7.11 4.67 -13.23
N THR A 133 -7.02 5.28 -14.40
CA THR A 133 -6.50 6.66 -14.54
C THR A 133 -7.38 7.70 -13.83
N LYS A 134 -8.70 7.52 -13.86
CA LYS A 134 -9.63 8.31 -13.05
C LYS A 134 -9.33 8.14 -11.55
N CYS A 135 -9.11 6.92 -11.07
CA CYS A 135 -8.81 6.67 -9.67
C CYS A 135 -7.45 7.22 -9.24
N ILE A 136 -6.45 7.28 -10.14
CA ILE A 136 -5.18 7.98 -9.89
C ILE A 136 -5.44 9.48 -9.65
N ASP A 137 -6.31 10.12 -10.43
CA ASP A 137 -6.71 11.53 -10.21
C ASP A 137 -7.43 11.71 -8.85
N LEU A 138 -8.27 10.75 -8.45
CA LEU A 138 -8.90 10.76 -7.12
C LEU A 138 -7.84 10.63 -6.00
N ALA A 139 -6.86 9.73 -6.15
CA ALA A 139 -5.75 9.59 -5.20
C ALA A 139 -4.96 10.90 -5.08
N TYR A 140 -4.62 11.53 -6.21
CA TYR A 140 -3.95 12.84 -6.24
C TYR A 140 -4.76 13.92 -5.51
N LYS A 141 -6.06 14.03 -5.78
CA LYS A 141 -6.96 15.00 -5.13
C LYS A 141 -7.09 14.76 -3.63
N LEU A 142 -7.10 13.50 -3.20
CA LEU A 142 -7.09 13.10 -1.78
C LEU A 142 -5.72 13.32 -1.12
N GLY A 143 -4.65 13.50 -1.89
CA GLY A 143 -3.27 13.54 -1.38
C GLY A 143 -2.75 12.18 -0.96
N VAL A 144 -3.31 11.10 -1.50
CA VAL A 144 -2.92 9.71 -1.22
C VAL A 144 -1.76 9.31 -2.13
N PRO A 145 -0.63 8.83 -1.57
CA PRO A 145 0.59 8.58 -2.35
C PRO A 145 0.62 7.21 -3.05
N LEU A 146 -0.31 6.31 -2.72
CA LEU A 146 -0.31 4.93 -3.20
C LEU A 146 -1.71 4.47 -3.58
N MET A 147 -1.82 3.75 -4.70
CA MET A 147 -3.05 3.11 -5.14
C MET A 147 -2.81 1.62 -5.40
N ARG A 148 -3.62 0.76 -4.77
CA ARG A 148 -3.58 -0.68 -4.99
C ARG A 148 -4.15 -1.03 -6.37
N LEU A 149 -3.42 -1.90 -7.09
CA LEU A 149 -3.86 -2.60 -8.28
C LEU A 149 -3.89 -4.12 -8.06
N ASN A 150 -4.67 -4.83 -8.86
CA ASN A 150 -4.54 -6.27 -9.08
C ASN A 150 -4.57 -6.59 -10.59
N THR A 151 -4.36 -7.83 -10.97
CA THR A 151 -4.37 -8.22 -12.40
C THR A 151 -5.79 -8.45 -12.92
N GLY A 152 -6.75 -8.68 -12.03
CA GLY A 152 -8.01 -9.34 -12.34
C GLY A 152 -7.83 -10.86 -12.41
N THR A 153 -8.91 -11.58 -12.65
CA THR A 153 -8.98 -13.04 -12.75
C THR A 153 -9.31 -13.45 -14.18
N TRP A 154 -9.07 -14.72 -14.53
CA TRP A 154 -9.49 -15.27 -15.83
C TRP A 154 -11.01 -15.30 -16.00
N GLY A 155 -11.76 -15.33 -14.87
CA GLY A 155 -13.22 -15.40 -14.88
C GLY A 155 -13.76 -16.77 -15.29
N THR A 156 -12.95 -17.82 -15.16
CA THR A 156 -13.34 -19.20 -15.46
C THR A 156 -13.96 -19.92 -14.26
N SER A 157 -13.88 -19.31 -13.08
CA SER A 157 -14.59 -19.77 -11.88
C SER A 157 -16.07 -19.34 -11.92
N LYS A 158 -16.97 -20.21 -11.44
CA LYS A 158 -18.42 -19.98 -11.46
C LYS A 158 -18.86 -18.85 -10.51
N SER A 159 -18.15 -18.66 -9.42
CA SER A 159 -18.38 -17.65 -8.38
C SER A 159 -17.11 -17.38 -7.62
N PHE A 160 -17.14 -16.37 -6.73
CA PHE A 160 -16.00 -16.10 -5.84
C PHE A 160 -15.80 -17.27 -4.86
N ASP A 161 -16.85 -17.89 -4.37
CA ASP A 161 -16.75 -19.07 -3.51
C ASP A 161 -16.10 -20.27 -4.23
N ASP A 162 -16.45 -20.50 -5.51
CA ASP A 162 -15.79 -21.51 -6.35
C ASP A 162 -14.31 -21.20 -6.56
N LEU A 163 -13.95 -19.93 -6.77
CA LEU A 163 -12.56 -19.47 -6.87
C LEU A 163 -11.81 -19.74 -5.55
N MET A 164 -12.42 -19.43 -4.41
CA MET A 164 -11.79 -19.67 -3.10
C MET A 164 -11.67 -21.16 -2.78
N ALA A 165 -12.68 -21.97 -3.12
CA ALA A 165 -12.61 -23.43 -3.00
C ALA A 165 -11.47 -24.04 -3.83
N LYS A 166 -11.11 -23.40 -4.95
CA LYS A 166 -9.97 -23.72 -5.79
C LYS A 166 -8.67 -23.00 -5.38
N ARG A 167 -8.67 -22.34 -4.23
CA ARG A 167 -7.51 -21.61 -3.69
C ARG A 167 -6.99 -20.53 -4.63
N GLY A 168 -7.91 -19.86 -5.32
CA GLY A 168 -7.59 -18.78 -6.27
C GLY A 168 -6.99 -19.25 -7.59
N ILE A 169 -7.02 -20.56 -7.87
CA ILE A 169 -6.49 -21.13 -9.12
C ILE A 169 -7.58 -21.09 -10.19
N GLU A 170 -7.27 -20.53 -11.32
CA GLU A 170 -8.09 -20.51 -12.53
C GLU A 170 -7.28 -20.93 -13.74
N GLU A 171 -7.87 -21.73 -14.62
CA GLU A 171 -7.32 -21.99 -15.92
C GLU A 171 -7.50 -20.78 -16.83
N PRO A 172 -6.59 -20.52 -17.78
CA PRO A 172 -6.81 -19.53 -18.81
C PRO A 172 -8.12 -19.72 -19.55
N LEU A 173 -8.69 -18.62 -20.05
CA LEU A 173 -9.87 -18.67 -20.91
C LEU A 173 -9.63 -19.59 -22.11
N PRO A 174 -10.61 -20.43 -22.53
CA PRO A 174 -10.49 -21.28 -23.70
C PRO A 174 -10.03 -20.51 -24.94
N GLY A 175 -8.99 -21.01 -25.60
CA GLY A 175 -8.40 -20.39 -26.78
C GLY A 175 -7.35 -19.33 -26.49
N HIS A 176 -7.02 -19.08 -25.22
CA HIS A 176 -6.01 -18.12 -24.79
C HIS A 176 -4.91 -18.78 -23.93
N THR A 177 -3.78 -18.13 -23.86
CA THR A 177 -2.61 -18.57 -23.11
C THR A 177 -2.31 -17.63 -21.94
N GLU A 178 -1.61 -18.13 -20.95
CA GLU A 178 -1.13 -17.31 -19.82
C GLU A 178 -0.20 -16.19 -20.31
N GLU A 179 0.58 -16.46 -21.36
CA GLU A 179 1.49 -15.48 -21.99
C GLU A 179 0.73 -14.29 -22.58
N GLU A 180 -0.39 -14.52 -23.24
CA GLU A 180 -1.29 -13.46 -23.70
C GLU A 180 -1.85 -12.65 -22.53
N GLY A 181 -2.24 -13.33 -21.44
CA GLY A 181 -2.70 -12.70 -20.22
C GLY A 181 -1.67 -11.75 -19.61
N PHE A 182 -0.40 -12.18 -19.51
CA PHE A 182 0.69 -11.30 -19.05
C PHE A 182 0.85 -10.08 -19.94
N LYS A 183 0.80 -10.27 -21.26
CA LYS A 183 0.88 -9.15 -22.20
C LYS A 183 -0.25 -8.15 -21.99
N TRP A 184 -1.49 -8.60 -21.85
CA TRP A 184 -2.64 -7.70 -21.64
C TRP A 184 -2.52 -6.90 -20.36
N VAL A 185 -2.09 -7.54 -19.27
CA VAL A 185 -1.92 -6.86 -17.97
C VAL A 185 -0.78 -5.85 -18.02
N ILE A 186 0.38 -6.23 -18.56
CA ILE A 186 1.55 -5.33 -18.69
C ILE A 186 1.19 -4.12 -19.57
N ASP A 187 0.67 -4.34 -20.78
CA ASP A 187 0.25 -3.28 -21.71
C ASP A 187 -0.78 -2.32 -21.07
N SER A 188 -1.66 -2.83 -20.20
CA SER A 188 -2.66 -2.00 -19.50
C SER A 188 -2.05 -1.17 -18.39
N ILE A 189 -1.15 -1.75 -17.59
CA ILE A 189 -0.43 -1.02 -16.53
C ILE A 189 0.45 0.08 -17.13
N GLU A 190 1.20 -0.22 -18.19
CA GLU A 190 2.06 0.75 -18.88
C GLU A 190 1.27 1.98 -19.37
N LYS A 191 0.02 1.82 -19.80
CA LYS A 191 -0.86 2.94 -20.18
C LYS A 191 -1.28 3.81 -18.99
N CYS A 192 -1.31 3.27 -17.78
CA CYS A 192 -1.65 4.02 -16.56
C CYS A 192 -0.44 4.79 -15.98
N LEU A 193 0.79 4.32 -16.23
CA LEU A 193 2.01 4.86 -15.62
C LEU A 193 2.23 6.36 -15.85
N PRO A 194 2.05 6.92 -17.07
CA PRO A 194 2.27 8.36 -17.27
C PRO A 194 1.38 9.25 -16.40
N VAL A 195 0.16 8.77 -16.10
CA VAL A 195 -0.77 9.48 -15.20
C VAL A 195 -0.32 9.32 -13.75
N ALA A 196 0.10 8.13 -13.35
CA ALA A 196 0.60 7.83 -12.02
C ALA A 196 1.84 8.67 -11.69
N GLU A 197 2.83 8.70 -12.58
CA GLU A 197 4.05 9.51 -12.46
C GLU A 197 3.74 11.00 -12.34
N LYS A 198 2.91 11.53 -13.25
CA LYS A 198 2.50 12.95 -13.23
C LYS A 198 1.79 13.32 -11.92
N SER A 199 1.04 12.41 -11.34
CA SER A 199 0.26 12.60 -10.12
C SER A 199 1.06 12.30 -8.85
N GLY A 200 2.25 11.72 -8.95
CA GLY A 200 3.04 11.30 -7.80
C GLY A 200 2.40 10.14 -7.01
N VAL A 201 1.65 9.27 -7.69
CA VAL A 201 0.94 8.13 -7.09
C VAL A 201 1.62 6.83 -7.50
N ILE A 202 2.13 6.09 -6.53
CA ILE A 202 2.70 4.75 -6.77
C ILE A 202 1.56 3.75 -6.98
N LEU A 203 1.67 2.95 -8.03
CA LEU A 203 0.78 1.82 -8.26
C LEU A 203 1.34 0.60 -7.52
N GLY A 204 0.63 0.14 -6.50
CA GLY A 204 0.97 -1.04 -5.72
C GLY A 204 0.30 -2.29 -6.30
N LEU A 205 1.03 -3.10 -7.07
CA LEU A 205 0.50 -4.36 -7.58
C LEU A 205 0.44 -5.39 -6.46
N GLU A 206 -0.76 -5.84 -6.15
CA GLU A 206 -1.01 -6.80 -5.08
C GLU A 206 -0.82 -8.24 -5.56
N ASN A 207 -0.23 -9.09 -4.70
CA ASN A 207 -0.35 -10.54 -4.84
C ASN A 207 -1.79 -10.95 -4.57
N HIS A 208 -2.56 -11.03 -5.64
CA HIS A 208 -3.99 -11.32 -5.63
C HIS A 208 -4.32 -12.40 -6.67
N TRP A 209 -5.58 -12.80 -6.76
CA TRP A 209 -6.05 -13.81 -7.72
C TRP A 209 -5.70 -13.43 -9.17
N GLY A 210 -5.61 -14.41 -10.05
CA GLY A 210 -5.14 -14.25 -11.41
C GLY A 210 -3.61 -14.39 -11.53
N LEU A 211 -2.97 -13.58 -12.37
CA LEU A 211 -1.54 -13.74 -12.71
C LEU A 211 -0.58 -13.39 -11.55
N ALA A 212 -1.02 -12.54 -10.61
CA ALA A 212 -0.23 -12.18 -9.44
C ALA A 212 -0.42 -13.13 -8.23
N ARG A 213 -1.09 -14.26 -8.40
CA ARG A 213 -1.31 -15.26 -7.35
C ARG A 213 -0.02 -15.92 -6.86
N THR A 214 1.02 -15.91 -7.67
CA THR A 214 2.34 -16.44 -7.33
C THR A 214 3.38 -15.34 -7.30
N PRO A 215 4.47 -15.48 -6.49
CA PRO A 215 5.59 -14.53 -6.52
C PRO A 215 6.19 -14.37 -7.92
N GLU A 216 6.29 -15.47 -8.65
CA GLU A 216 6.86 -15.51 -10.00
C GLU A 216 6.02 -14.65 -10.97
N GLY A 217 4.69 -14.79 -10.93
CA GLY A 217 3.77 -14.01 -11.77
C GLY A 217 3.77 -12.52 -11.40
N LEU A 218 3.68 -12.22 -10.09
CA LEU A 218 3.75 -10.86 -9.58
C LEU A 218 5.05 -10.15 -9.98
N LEU A 219 6.19 -10.75 -9.68
CA LEU A 219 7.51 -10.18 -9.97
C LEU A 219 7.81 -10.13 -11.46
N ARG A 220 7.26 -11.04 -12.27
CA ARG A 220 7.35 -10.98 -13.72
C ARG A 220 6.73 -9.68 -14.25
N ILE A 221 5.54 -9.30 -13.78
CA ILE A 221 4.87 -8.06 -14.19
C ILE A 221 5.70 -6.84 -13.77
N VAL A 222 6.09 -6.77 -12.50
CA VAL A 222 6.85 -5.64 -11.96
C VAL A 222 8.16 -5.43 -12.71
N LYS A 223 8.91 -6.53 -12.99
CA LYS A 223 10.18 -6.48 -13.73
C LYS A 223 10.01 -6.16 -15.22
N ALA A 224 8.91 -6.60 -15.85
CA ALA A 224 8.67 -6.31 -17.26
C ALA A 224 8.33 -4.83 -17.49
N VAL A 225 7.57 -4.24 -16.55
CA VAL A 225 7.20 -2.82 -16.58
C VAL A 225 8.38 -1.91 -16.21
N ASP A 226 9.27 -2.36 -15.31
CA ASP A 226 10.52 -1.70 -14.89
C ASP A 226 10.35 -0.18 -14.60
N SER A 227 9.38 0.17 -13.78
CA SER A 227 9.07 1.56 -13.45
C SER A 227 9.13 1.81 -11.94
N PRO A 228 9.67 2.96 -11.48
CA PRO A 228 9.62 3.33 -10.07
C PRO A 228 8.17 3.60 -9.58
N TRP A 229 7.23 3.78 -10.51
CA TRP A 229 5.83 4.03 -10.23
C TRP A 229 4.96 2.76 -10.20
N LEU A 230 5.55 1.58 -10.46
CA LEU A 230 4.93 0.28 -10.20
C LEU A 230 5.76 -0.49 -9.19
N ARG A 231 5.20 -0.81 -8.04
CA ARG A 231 5.85 -1.55 -6.96
C ARG A 231 4.92 -2.64 -6.42
N VAL A 232 5.44 -3.48 -5.53
CA VAL A 232 4.64 -4.51 -4.89
C VAL A 232 3.87 -3.93 -3.71
N LEU A 233 2.57 -4.21 -3.67
CA LEU A 233 1.75 -4.22 -2.47
C LEU A 233 1.61 -5.67 -2.02
N LEU A 234 2.17 -6.00 -0.86
CA LEU A 234 2.29 -7.37 -0.41
C LEU A 234 1.19 -7.73 0.59
N ASP A 235 0.27 -8.61 0.20
CA ASP A 235 -0.78 -9.13 1.07
C ASP A 235 -0.31 -10.42 1.75
N THR A 236 -0.40 -10.45 3.08
CA THR A 236 0.06 -11.57 3.91
C THR A 236 -0.83 -12.79 3.84
N GLY A 237 -2.09 -12.64 3.44
CA GLY A 237 -3.09 -13.70 3.44
C GLY A 237 -3.42 -14.27 2.06
N ASN A 238 -2.96 -13.66 0.97
CA ASN A 238 -3.31 -14.11 -0.38
C ASN A 238 -2.40 -15.23 -0.91
N PHE A 239 -1.25 -15.50 -0.27
CA PHE A 239 -0.51 -16.74 -0.49
C PHE A 239 -1.05 -17.82 0.45
N LEU A 240 -2.04 -18.57 0.00
CA LEU A 240 -2.82 -19.52 0.83
C LEU A 240 -2.03 -20.74 1.34
N GLU A 241 -0.83 -20.97 0.83
CA GLU A 241 0.04 -22.10 1.20
C GLU A 241 1.45 -21.62 1.40
N ASP A 242 2.10 -22.03 2.49
CA ASP A 242 3.49 -21.70 2.81
C ASP A 242 3.84 -20.24 2.50
N PRO A 243 3.18 -19.26 3.17
CA PRO A 243 3.27 -17.87 2.74
C PRO A 243 4.66 -17.27 2.90
N TYR A 244 5.46 -17.72 3.86
CA TYR A 244 6.67 -17.02 4.30
C TYR A 244 7.76 -16.93 3.23
N ASP A 245 8.09 -18.01 2.55
CA ASP A 245 9.08 -18.02 1.46
C ASP A 245 8.60 -17.19 0.26
N LYS A 246 7.28 -17.19 0.02
CA LYS A 246 6.66 -16.38 -1.03
C LYS A 246 6.70 -14.90 -0.68
N LEU A 247 6.40 -14.55 0.58
CA LEU A 247 6.51 -13.18 1.09
C LEU A 247 7.96 -12.69 1.00
N GLU A 248 8.95 -13.52 1.41
CA GLU A 248 10.36 -13.15 1.34
C GLU A 248 10.83 -12.88 -0.09
N LYS A 249 10.40 -13.67 -1.08
CA LYS A 249 10.72 -13.43 -2.50
C LYS A 249 10.25 -12.06 -3.00
N CYS A 250 9.13 -11.55 -2.47
CA CYS A 250 8.53 -10.27 -2.89
C CYS A 250 8.99 -9.07 -2.04
N ALA A 251 9.60 -9.31 -0.88
CA ALA A 251 9.83 -8.29 0.14
C ALA A 251 10.69 -7.11 -0.32
N SER A 252 11.71 -7.35 -1.19
CA SER A 252 12.59 -6.29 -1.70
C SER A 252 11.89 -5.27 -2.61
N GLU A 253 10.78 -5.66 -3.25
CA GLU A 253 10.00 -4.79 -4.14
C GLU A 253 8.79 -4.17 -3.43
N THR A 254 8.56 -4.54 -2.15
CA THR A 254 7.37 -4.16 -1.40
C THR A 254 7.49 -2.74 -0.86
N VAL A 255 6.47 -1.92 -1.12
CA VAL A 255 6.36 -0.55 -0.61
C VAL A 255 5.17 -0.35 0.34
N PHE A 256 4.23 -1.28 0.35
CA PHE A 256 3.03 -1.25 1.18
C PHE A 256 2.59 -2.69 1.48
N MET A 257 2.00 -2.93 2.65
CA MET A 257 1.52 -4.27 3.04
C MET A 257 0.05 -4.25 3.39
N HIS A 258 -0.67 -5.30 2.96
CA HIS A 258 -1.93 -5.71 3.57
C HIS A 258 -1.65 -6.80 4.61
N ALA A 259 -2.06 -6.56 5.84
CA ALA A 259 -1.94 -7.51 6.94
C ALA A 259 -3.31 -8.09 7.29
N LYS A 260 -3.55 -9.35 6.93
CA LYS A 260 -4.84 -10.00 7.18
C LYS A 260 -4.94 -10.59 8.58
N THR A 261 -6.10 -10.45 9.21
CA THR A 261 -6.42 -11.12 10.48
C THR A 261 -7.80 -11.74 10.41
N TYR A 262 -8.03 -12.82 11.18
CA TYR A 262 -9.20 -13.69 11.02
C TYR A 262 -9.90 -14.00 12.34
N TYR A 263 -9.95 -13.05 13.29
CA TYR A 263 -10.63 -13.25 14.58
C TYR A 263 -12.10 -13.65 14.38
N GLY A 264 -12.51 -14.70 15.09
CA GLY A 264 -13.85 -15.29 14.91
C GLY A 264 -13.99 -16.23 13.71
N GLY A 265 -12.84 -16.65 13.11
CA GLY A 265 -12.79 -17.42 11.86
C GLY A 265 -12.90 -16.55 10.61
N GLY A 266 -12.29 -16.98 9.52
CA GLY A 266 -12.29 -16.24 8.26
C GLY A 266 -13.62 -16.33 7.50
N LEU A 267 -13.85 -15.41 6.57
CA LEU A 267 -15.03 -15.40 5.71
C LEU A 267 -15.01 -16.53 4.70
N TRP A 268 -13.87 -16.80 4.11
CA TRP A 268 -13.64 -17.85 3.10
C TRP A 268 -12.58 -18.84 3.54
N TYR A 269 -11.54 -18.37 4.22
CA TYR A 269 -10.45 -19.17 4.78
C TYR A 269 -9.87 -18.46 6.00
N SER A 270 -9.09 -19.19 6.79
CA SER A 270 -8.31 -18.63 7.89
C SER A 270 -6.88 -19.12 7.77
N LEU A 271 -5.92 -18.22 7.99
CA LEU A 271 -4.51 -18.56 8.09
C LEU A 271 -4.00 -18.19 9.48
N ASP A 272 -3.18 -19.05 10.04
CA ASP A 272 -2.41 -18.73 11.24
C ASP A 272 -1.11 -18.06 10.82
N LEU A 273 -1.12 -16.71 10.80
CA LEU A 273 -0.01 -15.89 10.32
C LEU A 273 0.91 -15.50 11.48
N ASP A 274 2.15 -15.99 11.45
CA ASP A 274 3.21 -15.59 12.38
C ASP A 274 3.72 -14.18 12.04
N TYR A 275 3.09 -13.15 12.58
CA TYR A 275 3.45 -11.75 12.33
C TYR A 275 4.86 -11.39 12.82
N PRO A 276 5.39 -11.87 13.97
CA PRO A 276 6.80 -11.75 14.30
C PRO A 276 7.75 -12.23 13.20
N ARG A 277 7.49 -13.40 12.60
CA ARG A 277 8.25 -13.92 11.46
C ARG A 277 8.12 -13.05 10.22
N ILE A 278 6.91 -12.63 9.86
CA ILE A 278 6.65 -11.73 8.73
C ILE A 278 7.40 -10.41 8.91
N ALA A 279 7.31 -9.80 10.08
CA ALA A 279 8.02 -8.56 10.38
C ALA A 279 9.55 -8.74 10.32
N GLY A 280 10.07 -9.91 10.73
CA GLY A 280 11.49 -10.28 10.57
C GLY A 280 11.92 -10.30 9.10
N ILE A 281 11.11 -10.92 8.23
CA ILE A 281 11.32 -10.93 6.78
C ILE A 281 11.36 -9.49 6.23
N MET A 282 10.37 -8.67 6.58
CA MET A 282 10.27 -7.31 6.07
C MET A 282 11.41 -6.40 6.54
N ARG A 283 11.83 -6.53 7.81
CA ARG A 283 13.01 -5.82 8.35
C ARG A 283 14.30 -6.19 7.61
N LYS A 284 14.52 -7.47 7.32
CA LYS A 284 15.67 -7.96 6.55
C LYS A 284 15.78 -7.29 5.16
N HIS A 285 14.65 -6.89 4.58
CA HIS A 285 14.58 -6.22 3.29
C HIS A 285 14.35 -4.69 3.41
N ASN A 286 14.59 -4.11 4.58
CA ASN A 286 14.49 -2.66 4.84
C ASN A 286 13.11 -2.05 4.50
N PHE A 287 12.03 -2.79 4.67
CA PHE A 287 10.69 -2.27 4.46
C PHE A 287 10.36 -1.16 5.47
N GLN A 288 9.92 0.00 4.99
CA GLN A 288 9.62 1.19 5.78
C GLN A 288 8.17 1.69 5.57
N GLY A 289 7.40 0.99 4.73
CA GLY A 289 6.05 1.38 4.33
C GLY A 289 5.00 1.14 5.41
N TYR A 290 3.77 1.49 5.09
CA TYR A 290 2.60 1.19 5.91
C TYR A 290 2.28 -0.31 5.92
N VAL A 291 1.86 -0.79 7.09
CA VAL A 291 1.21 -2.09 7.26
C VAL A 291 -0.28 -1.82 7.47
N SER A 292 -1.08 -2.00 6.42
CA SER A 292 -2.52 -1.74 6.42
C SER A 292 -3.29 -3.00 6.82
N LEU A 293 -4.02 -2.93 7.93
CA LEU A 293 -4.85 -4.04 8.39
C LEU A 293 -6.03 -4.27 7.44
N GLU A 294 -6.15 -5.48 6.92
CA GLU A 294 -7.35 -6.03 6.29
C GLU A 294 -7.96 -7.13 7.16
N PHE A 295 -8.95 -6.79 7.96
CA PHE A 295 -9.65 -7.75 8.80
C PHE A 295 -10.67 -8.54 7.98
N GLU A 296 -10.52 -9.86 7.93
CA GLU A 296 -11.41 -10.79 7.21
C GLU A 296 -12.12 -11.80 8.13
N GLY A 297 -12.17 -11.51 9.43
CA GLY A 297 -12.82 -12.40 10.39
C GLY A 297 -14.31 -12.16 10.56
N ASN A 298 -14.94 -13.07 11.33
CA ASN A 298 -16.38 -13.03 11.66
C ASN A 298 -16.68 -12.28 12.97
N GLU A 299 -15.66 -12.01 13.80
CA GLU A 299 -15.84 -11.25 15.04
C GLU A 299 -16.29 -9.81 14.76
N ASP A 300 -16.97 -9.19 15.72
CA ASP A 300 -17.34 -7.77 15.63
C ASP A 300 -16.08 -6.90 15.49
N TYR A 301 -16.08 -5.95 14.54
CA TYR A 301 -14.94 -5.09 14.26
C TYR A 301 -14.52 -4.28 15.49
N LYS A 302 -15.45 -3.89 16.36
CA LYS A 302 -15.17 -3.10 17.58
C LYS A 302 -14.23 -3.82 18.54
N THR A 303 -14.23 -5.15 18.52
CA THR A 303 -13.34 -6.00 19.34
C THR A 303 -12.17 -6.52 18.53
N ALA A 304 -12.38 -6.90 17.27
CA ALA A 304 -11.37 -7.50 16.41
C ALA A 304 -10.27 -6.51 15.97
N LEU A 305 -10.63 -5.28 15.57
CA LEU A 305 -9.66 -4.30 15.08
C LEU A 305 -8.66 -3.87 16.15
N PRO A 306 -9.06 -3.55 17.41
CA PRO A 306 -8.10 -3.28 18.48
C PRO A 306 -7.16 -4.47 18.78
N LYS A 307 -7.66 -5.71 18.74
CA LYS A 307 -6.83 -6.92 18.90
C LYS A 307 -5.81 -7.04 17.77
N SER A 308 -6.26 -6.83 16.53
CA SER A 308 -5.41 -6.87 15.35
C SER A 308 -4.33 -5.78 15.39
N LEU A 309 -4.69 -4.55 15.77
CA LEU A 309 -3.75 -3.45 15.94
C LEU A 309 -2.67 -3.78 16.98
N ALA A 310 -3.05 -4.35 18.13
CA ALA A 310 -2.13 -4.75 19.17
C ALA A 310 -1.16 -5.84 18.68
N LEU A 311 -1.66 -6.82 17.91
CA LEU A 311 -0.84 -7.88 17.30
C LEU A 311 0.19 -7.30 16.33
N LEU A 312 -0.25 -6.43 15.40
CA LEU A 312 0.63 -5.82 14.41
C LEU A 312 1.67 -4.89 15.04
N ARG A 313 1.27 -4.06 16.02
CA ARG A 313 2.22 -3.21 16.76
C ARG A 313 3.28 -4.02 17.48
N LYS A 314 2.91 -5.12 18.10
CA LYS A 314 3.88 -6.02 18.77
C LYS A 314 4.90 -6.61 17.80
N ALA A 315 4.52 -6.83 16.54
CA ALA A 315 5.39 -7.43 15.54
C ALA A 315 6.28 -6.40 14.82
N PHE A 316 5.74 -5.23 14.49
CA PHE A 316 6.38 -4.23 13.60
C PHE A 316 6.97 -3.01 14.33
N ASN A 317 6.77 -2.90 15.65
CA ASN A 317 7.40 -1.87 16.51
C ASN A 317 8.52 -2.48 17.41
#